data_1d7729bb6ac65b76dc76c17335a123da
#
_entry.id   1d7729bb6ac65b76dc76c17335a123da
#
_cell.length_a   1.000
_cell.length_b   1.000
_cell.length_c   1.000
_cell.angle_alpha   90.00
_cell.angle_beta   90.00
_cell.angle_gamma   90.00
#
_symmetry.space_group_name_H-M   'P 1'
#
loop_
_entity.id
_entity.type
_entity.pdbx_description
1 polymer ?
#
loop_
_entity_poly.entity_id
_entity_poly.type
_entity_poly.pdbx_seq_one_letter_code
_entity_poly.pdbx_strand_id
1 'polypeptide(L)'
;WGAGGGTDIIFRQIVDKVNKNGAKPQLQVVNVGGQGGNKGAKQAAKAKPDGCTLFAIHQSAITSYFTGRIDITWDAFEPVSMVTSTPSIIGANVNTPFNNLTDLVAAAKKNPGTITAGGTFGSTSQFVFLLLEDAAGVKFKHVSYDGTKQKMTALLADNIKLGEINLAAAIKFI
;
A
#
# COMPACT_ATOMS: atom_id res chain seq x y z
N TRP A 1 -2.38 7.32 5.65
CA TRP A 1 -1.02 6.86 5.32
C TRP A 1 0.01 7.95 5.59
N GLY A 2 1.29 7.57 5.71
CA GLY A 2 2.39 8.50 5.93
C GLY A 2 2.76 9.31 4.67
N ALA A 3 3.39 10.46 4.87
CA ALA A 3 3.87 11.33 3.80
C ALA A 3 4.96 10.64 2.96
N GLY A 4 4.97 10.91 1.64
CA GLY A 4 5.93 10.38 0.67
C GLY A 4 5.64 8.95 0.20
N GLY A 5 4.53 8.34 0.63
CA GLY A 5 4.01 7.09 0.06
C GLY A 5 3.21 7.34 -1.22
N GLY A 6 2.87 6.25 -1.95
CA GLY A 6 2.16 6.37 -3.23
C GLY A 6 0.84 7.14 -3.13
N THR A 7 0.03 6.87 -2.11
CA THR A 7 -1.23 7.59 -1.88
C THR A 7 -0.98 9.09 -1.68
N ASP A 8 0.00 9.48 -0.86
CA ASP A 8 0.34 10.88 -0.61
C ASP A 8 0.77 11.60 -1.90
N ILE A 9 1.65 10.98 -2.69
CA ILE A 9 2.15 11.56 -3.95
C ILE A 9 0.99 11.81 -4.91
N ILE A 10 0.11 10.82 -5.12
CA ILE A 10 -1.02 10.92 -6.03
C ILE A 10 -1.99 12.02 -5.58
N PHE A 11 -2.39 12.01 -4.30
CA PHE A 11 -3.38 12.99 -3.82
C PHE A 11 -2.83 14.41 -3.73
N ARG A 12 -1.52 14.62 -3.50
CA ARG A 12 -0.92 15.95 -3.61
C ARG A 12 -1.00 16.51 -5.02
N GLN A 13 -0.77 15.70 -6.04
CA GLN A 13 -0.90 16.13 -7.44
C GLN A 13 -2.35 16.50 -7.78
N ILE A 14 -3.32 15.70 -7.34
CA ILE A 14 -4.74 15.97 -7.56
C ILE A 14 -5.16 17.25 -6.85
N VAL A 15 -4.84 17.38 -5.57
CA VAL A 15 -5.18 18.55 -4.76
C VAL A 15 -4.55 19.83 -5.33
N ASP A 16 -3.29 19.78 -5.74
CA ASP A 16 -2.63 20.90 -6.42
C ASP A 16 -3.38 21.33 -7.69
N LYS A 17 -3.75 20.35 -8.52
CA LYS A 17 -4.50 20.61 -9.76
C LYS A 17 -5.89 21.19 -9.49
N VAL A 18 -6.60 20.63 -8.52
CA VAL A 18 -7.95 21.09 -8.13
C VAL A 18 -7.90 22.53 -7.60
N ASN A 19 -6.93 22.83 -6.73
CA ASN A 19 -6.75 24.17 -6.18
C ASN A 19 -6.36 25.19 -7.25
N LYS A 20 -5.47 24.84 -8.18
CA LYS A 20 -5.09 25.67 -9.34
C LYS A 20 -6.27 25.94 -10.27
N ASN A 21 -7.23 25.05 -10.33
CA ASN A 21 -8.45 25.24 -11.11
C ASN A 21 -9.53 26.07 -10.37
N GLY A 22 -9.19 26.67 -9.25
CA GLY A 22 -10.05 27.62 -8.54
C GLY A 22 -11.02 27.02 -7.52
N ALA A 23 -10.75 25.83 -7.00
CA ALA A 23 -11.59 25.23 -5.96
C ALA A 23 -11.72 26.14 -4.72
N LYS A 24 -12.92 26.24 -4.22
CA LYS A 24 -13.27 26.97 -3.00
C LYS A 24 -14.24 26.12 -2.14
N PRO A 25 -13.88 25.81 -0.88
CA PRO A 25 -12.60 26.09 -0.25
C PRO A 25 -11.44 25.32 -0.88
N GLN A 26 -10.21 25.78 -0.69
CA GLN A 26 -9.02 25.05 -1.13
C GLN A 26 -8.85 23.76 -0.34
N LEU A 27 -8.43 22.70 -1.02
CA LEU A 27 -8.13 21.41 -0.40
C LEU A 27 -6.72 21.38 0.21
N GLN A 28 -6.58 20.65 1.32
CA GLN A 28 -5.30 20.42 1.96
C GLN A 28 -5.10 18.93 2.24
N VAL A 29 -3.92 18.39 1.92
CA VAL A 29 -3.58 17.01 2.24
C VAL A 29 -3.12 16.90 3.68
N VAL A 30 -3.80 16.07 4.48
CA VAL A 30 -3.45 15.76 5.87
C VAL A 30 -3.04 14.28 5.95
N ASN A 31 -1.80 14.01 6.35
CA ASN A 31 -1.29 12.66 6.51
C ASN A 31 -1.54 12.13 7.92
N VAL A 32 -2.32 11.06 8.02
CA VAL A 32 -2.56 10.31 9.26
C VAL A 32 -2.03 8.90 9.08
N GLY A 33 -0.78 8.69 9.45
CA GLY A 33 -0.09 7.39 9.37
C GLY A 33 -0.39 6.50 10.57
N GLY A 34 -0.04 5.23 10.42
CA GLY A 34 -0.09 4.22 11.49
C GLY A 34 -1.16 3.15 11.28
N GLN A 35 -0.83 1.95 11.79
CA GLN A 35 -1.68 0.76 11.76
C GLN A 35 -2.15 0.37 10.35
N GLY A 36 -1.30 0.54 9.33
CA GLY A 36 -1.67 0.21 7.95
C GLY A 36 -2.79 1.08 7.37
N GLY A 37 -2.91 2.36 7.80
CA GLY A 37 -3.95 3.30 7.38
C GLY A 37 -5.19 3.34 8.30
N ASN A 38 -5.34 2.41 9.24
CA ASN A 38 -6.52 2.31 10.10
C ASN A 38 -6.69 3.51 11.03
N LYS A 39 -5.58 4.17 11.45
CA LYS A 39 -5.68 5.44 12.19
C LYS A 39 -6.39 6.52 11.39
N GLY A 40 -6.03 6.68 10.12
CA GLY A 40 -6.68 7.65 9.21
C GLY A 40 -8.15 7.33 8.99
N ALA A 41 -8.48 6.05 8.79
CA ALA A 41 -9.86 5.61 8.65
C ALA A 41 -10.71 5.95 9.88
N LYS A 42 -10.22 5.64 11.08
CA LYS A 42 -10.90 5.96 12.35
C LYS A 42 -11.08 7.46 12.56
N GLN A 43 -10.12 8.27 12.17
CA GLN A 43 -10.21 9.72 12.27
C GLN A 43 -11.22 10.28 11.27
N ALA A 44 -11.17 9.82 10.02
CA ALA A 44 -12.11 10.28 8.98
C ALA A 44 -13.57 9.89 9.28
N ALA A 45 -13.81 8.67 9.80
CA ALA A 45 -15.14 8.22 10.18
C ALA A 45 -15.76 9.02 11.34
N LYS A 46 -14.94 9.70 12.15
CA LYS A 46 -15.39 10.59 13.24
C LYS A 46 -15.56 12.04 12.82
N ALA A 47 -15.15 12.40 11.60
CA ALA A 47 -15.31 13.76 11.10
C ALA A 47 -16.78 14.11 10.89
N LYS A 48 -17.10 15.41 10.91
CA LYS A 48 -18.46 15.87 10.60
C LYS A 48 -18.78 15.53 9.15
N PRO A 49 -20.01 15.03 8.85
CA PRO A 49 -20.42 14.71 7.49
C PRO A 49 -20.89 15.96 6.72
N ASP A 50 -20.07 17.00 6.71
CA ASP A 50 -20.34 18.30 6.11
C ASP A 50 -19.65 18.51 4.74
N GLY A 51 -19.01 17.46 4.22
CA GLY A 51 -18.27 17.50 2.96
C GLY A 51 -16.88 18.16 3.05
N CYS A 52 -16.47 18.65 4.21
CA CYS A 52 -15.18 19.31 4.40
C CYS A 52 -14.03 18.34 4.66
N THR A 53 -14.33 17.08 4.98
CA THR A 53 -13.33 16.02 5.18
C THR A 53 -13.52 14.93 4.13
N LEU A 54 -12.53 14.78 3.26
CA LEU A 54 -12.46 13.72 2.27
C LEU A 54 -11.45 12.65 2.70
N PHE A 55 -11.86 11.39 2.65
CA PHE A 55 -10.99 10.27 3.00
C PHE A 55 -10.42 9.60 1.76
N ALA A 56 -9.10 9.70 1.59
CA ALA A 56 -8.37 9.02 0.53
C ALA A 56 -8.05 7.59 0.95
N ILE A 57 -8.65 6.62 0.28
CA ILE A 57 -8.64 5.20 0.65
C ILE A 57 -8.28 4.32 -0.55
N HIS A 58 -7.76 3.14 -0.29
CA HIS A 58 -7.63 2.05 -1.26
C HIS A 58 -8.09 0.72 -0.64
N GLN A 59 -8.02 -0.38 -1.37
CA GLN A 59 -8.54 -1.68 -0.94
C GLN A 59 -8.04 -2.16 0.43
N SER A 60 -6.94 -1.61 0.95
CA SER A 60 -6.44 -1.96 2.29
C SER A 60 -7.43 -1.68 3.42
N ALA A 61 -8.37 -0.76 3.27
CA ALA A 61 -9.42 -0.58 4.26
C ALA A 61 -10.37 -1.77 4.28
N ILE A 62 -10.74 -2.27 3.09
CA ILE A 62 -11.58 -3.46 2.94
C ILE A 62 -10.86 -4.68 3.52
N THR A 63 -9.61 -4.91 3.14
CA THR A 63 -8.83 -6.04 3.66
C THR A 63 -8.58 -5.95 5.17
N SER A 64 -8.42 -4.74 5.71
CA SER A 64 -8.29 -4.52 7.16
C SER A 64 -9.56 -4.92 7.93
N TYR A 65 -10.74 -4.66 7.37
CA TYR A 65 -12.03 -5.09 7.96
C TYR A 65 -12.13 -6.62 7.95
N PHE A 66 -11.95 -7.26 6.81
CA PHE A 66 -12.06 -8.72 6.69
C PHE A 66 -10.97 -9.49 7.47
N THR A 67 -9.87 -8.85 7.80
CA THR A 67 -8.84 -9.43 8.68
C THR A 67 -9.01 -9.07 10.15
N GLY A 68 -10.13 -8.46 10.54
CA GLY A 68 -10.46 -8.12 11.94
C GLY A 68 -9.58 -7.02 12.55
N ARG A 69 -8.88 -6.23 11.72
CA ARG A 69 -7.97 -5.16 12.18
C ARG A 69 -8.68 -3.84 12.47
N ILE A 70 -9.85 -3.66 11.91
CA ILE A 70 -10.71 -2.50 12.09
C ILE A 70 -12.18 -2.93 11.96
N ASP A 71 -13.04 -2.28 12.69
CA ASP A 71 -14.49 -2.46 12.70
C ASP A 71 -15.25 -1.50 11.76
N ILE A 72 -14.52 -0.64 11.03
CA ILE A 72 -15.07 0.33 10.09
C ILE A 72 -15.03 -0.26 8.68
N THR A 73 -16.18 -0.26 8.00
CA THR A 73 -16.32 -0.63 6.58
C THR A 73 -16.44 0.60 5.69
N TRP A 74 -16.64 0.37 4.41
CA TRP A 74 -16.97 1.42 3.44
C TRP A 74 -18.31 2.12 3.76
N ASP A 75 -19.23 1.47 4.47
CA ASP A 75 -20.54 2.04 4.84
C ASP A 75 -20.41 3.24 5.80
N ALA A 76 -19.25 3.42 6.42
CA ALA A 76 -18.94 4.60 7.23
C ALA A 76 -18.65 5.87 6.39
N PHE A 77 -18.62 5.74 5.06
CA PHE A 77 -18.25 6.83 4.14
C PHE A 77 -19.18 6.88 2.95
N GLU A 78 -19.50 8.08 2.50
CA GLU A 78 -20.18 8.29 1.22
C GLU A 78 -19.12 8.27 0.09
N PRO A 79 -19.23 7.37 -0.92
CA PRO A 79 -18.26 7.29 -2.00
C PRO A 79 -18.37 8.49 -2.94
N VAL A 80 -17.27 9.20 -3.15
CA VAL A 80 -17.21 10.35 -4.06
C VAL A 80 -16.77 9.94 -5.46
N SER A 81 -15.63 9.26 -5.58
CA SER A 81 -15.10 8.84 -6.88
C SER A 81 -14.00 7.81 -6.73
N MET A 82 -13.87 6.93 -7.73
CA MET A 82 -12.68 6.13 -7.94
C MET A 82 -11.64 6.98 -8.70
N VAL A 83 -10.60 7.40 -8.00
CA VAL A 83 -9.65 8.40 -8.50
C VAL A 83 -8.56 7.78 -9.38
N THR A 84 -8.05 6.61 -8.99
CA THR A 84 -6.97 5.91 -9.71
C THR A 84 -7.14 4.41 -9.62
N SER A 85 -6.61 3.70 -10.63
CA SER A 85 -6.37 2.26 -10.59
C SER A 85 -4.91 2.02 -10.97
N THR A 86 -4.17 1.33 -10.12
CA THR A 86 -2.75 1.05 -10.34
C THR A 86 -2.46 -0.42 -10.08
N PRO A 87 -1.63 -1.08 -10.93
CA PRO A 87 -1.21 -2.45 -10.67
C PRO A 87 -0.30 -2.50 -9.44
N SER A 88 -0.39 -3.60 -8.68
CA SER A 88 0.64 -3.96 -7.71
C SER A 88 1.83 -4.58 -8.43
N ILE A 89 3.03 -4.16 -8.07
CA ILE A 89 4.29 -4.64 -8.63
C ILE A 89 5.07 -5.33 -7.52
N ILE A 90 5.61 -6.51 -7.79
CA ILE A 90 6.58 -7.17 -6.92
C ILE A 90 7.98 -6.67 -7.32
N GLY A 91 8.57 -5.83 -6.49
CA GLY A 91 9.96 -5.42 -6.63
C GLY A 91 10.87 -6.40 -5.88
N ALA A 92 12.03 -6.68 -6.47
CA ALA A 92 13.10 -7.46 -5.84
C ALA A 92 14.33 -6.59 -5.62
N ASN A 93 15.10 -6.90 -4.56
CA ASN A 93 16.41 -6.29 -4.40
C ASN A 93 17.36 -6.78 -5.52
N VAL A 94 18.18 -5.88 -6.04
CA VAL A 94 19.12 -6.17 -7.16
C VAL A 94 20.09 -7.30 -6.85
N ASN A 95 20.40 -7.55 -5.58
CA ASN A 95 21.30 -8.64 -5.14
C ASN A 95 20.62 -10.00 -5.05
N THR A 96 19.36 -10.13 -5.51
CA THR A 96 18.66 -11.42 -5.52
C THR A 96 19.06 -12.26 -6.73
N PRO A 97 19.09 -13.61 -6.62
CA PRO A 97 19.50 -14.49 -7.71
C PRO A 97 18.39 -14.76 -8.75
N PHE A 98 17.24 -14.12 -8.66
CA PHE A 98 16.10 -14.31 -9.56
C PHE A 98 15.83 -13.04 -10.35
N ASN A 99 15.65 -13.17 -11.68
CA ASN A 99 15.45 -12.06 -12.60
C ASN A 99 13.99 -11.95 -13.11
N ASN A 100 13.18 -12.94 -12.80
CA ASN A 100 11.77 -12.99 -13.21
C ASN A 100 10.94 -13.82 -12.22
N LEU A 101 9.62 -13.85 -12.43
CA LEU A 101 8.70 -14.58 -11.56
C LEU A 101 8.96 -16.09 -11.53
N THR A 102 9.35 -16.69 -12.65
CA THR A 102 9.66 -18.12 -12.73
C THR A 102 10.84 -18.49 -11.85
N ASP A 103 11.91 -17.72 -11.92
CA ASP A 103 13.12 -17.90 -11.07
C ASP A 103 12.79 -17.72 -9.60
N LEU A 104 11.98 -16.69 -9.26
CA LEU A 104 11.51 -16.45 -7.90
C LEU A 104 10.74 -17.65 -7.34
N VAL A 105 9.78 -18.19 -8.12
CA VAL A 105 8.98 -19.34 -7.70
C VAL A 105 9.87 -20.58 -7.53
N ALA A 106 10.81 -20.82 -8.45
CA ALA A 106 11.77 -21.92 -8.33
C ALA A 106 12.63 -21.80 -7.08
N ALA A 107 13.15 -20.60 -6.80
CA ALA A 107 13.95 -20.33 -5.59
C ALA A 107 13.14 -20.53 -4.30
N ALA A 108 11.87 -20.05 -4.27
CA ALA A 108 10.99 -20.21 -3.15
C ALA A 108 10.55 -21.67 -2.91
N LYS A 109 10.39 -22.46 -3.96
CA LYS A 109 10.14 -23.91 -3.85
C LYS A 109 11.34 -24.66 -3.29
N LYS A 110 12.55 -24.27 -3.69
CA LYS A 110 13.79 -24.89 -3.21
C LYS A 110 14.04 -24.61 -1.72
N ASN A 111 13.70 -23.39 -1.25
CA ASN A 111 13.95 -22.96 0.11
C ASN A 111 12.69 -22.27 0.69
N PRO A 112 11.65 -23.03 1.06
CA PRO A 112 10.40 -22.46 1.55
C PRO A 112 10.59 -21.61 2.80
N GLY A 113 9.93 -20.44 2.85
CA GLY A 113 9.93 -19.54 4.02
C GLY A 113 11.27 -18.83 4.29
N THR A 114 12.24 -18.85 3.36
CA THR A 114 13.52 -18.17 3.54
C THR A 114 13.58 -16.81 2.86
N ILE A 115 12.89 -16.62 1.74
CA ILE A 115 12.85 -15.36 1.00
C ILE A 115 11.95 -14.38 1.74
N THR A 116 12.53 -13.25 2.18
CA THR A 116 11.78 -12.21 2.90
C THR A 116 10.93 -11.37 1.96
N ALA A 117 9.64 -11.21 2.29
CA ALA A 117 8.65 -10.44 1.55
C ALA A 117 8.05 -9.34 2.43
N GLY A 118 8.32 -8.08 2.08
CA GLY A 118 7.83 -6.93 2.82
C GLY A 118 6.42 -6.51 2.41
N GLY A 119 5.52 -6.40 3.37
CA GLY A 119 4.17 -5.90 3.19
C GLY A 119 3.64 -5.22 4.45
N THR A 120 2.52 -4.52 4.36
CA THR A 120 1.77 -4.10 5.54
C THR A 120 0.77 -5.20 5.87
N PHE A 121 0.86 -5.81 7.05
CA PHE A 121 0.01 -6.94 7.40
C PHE A 121 -1.48 -6.57 7.35
N GLY A 122 -2.28 -7.45 6.76
CA GLY A 122 -3.71 -7.27 6.53
C GLY A 122 -4.05 -6.22 5.46
N SER A 123 -3.07 -5.75 4.67
CA SER A 123 -3.29 -4.86 3.54
C SER A 123 -3.07 -5.56 2.21
N THR A 124 -3.44 -4.90 1.11
CA THR A 124 -3.22 -5.39 -0.25
C THR A 124 -1.77 -5.78 -0.53
N SER A 125 -0.80 -5.08 0.08
CA SER A 125 0.62 -5.39 -0.11
C SER A 125 1.07 -6.72 0.50
N GLN A 126 0.39 -7.23 1.51
CA GLN A 126 0.60 -8.59 1.98
C GLN A 126 -0.15 -9.59 1.10
N PHE A 127 -1.39 -9.27 0.73
CA PHE A 127 -2.23 -10.18 -0.05
C PHE A 127 -1.63 -10.56 -1.39
N VAL A 128 -0.86 -9.68 -2.04
CA VAL A 128 -0.13 -10.01 -3.27
C VAL A 128 0.78 -11.23 -3.08
N PHE A 129 1.52 -11.29 -1.97
CA PHE A 129 2.39 -12.43 -1.68
C PHE A 129 1.61 -13.66 -1.25
N LEU A 130 0.54 -13.51 -0.45
CA LEU A 130 -0.33 -14.62 -0.05
C LEU A 130 -1.01 -15.28 -1.26
N LEU A 131 -1.48 -14.48 -2.23
CA LEU A 131 -2.05 -14.99 -3.48
C LEU A 131 -1.00 -15.70 -4.32
N LEU A 132 0.23 -15.19 -4.37
CA LEU A 132 1.33 -15.87 -5.05
C LEU A 132 1.72 -17.18 -4.34
N GLU A 133 1.73 -17.20 -3.02
CA GLU A 133 1.96 -18.43 -2.24
C GLU A 133 0.93 -19.50 -2.56
N ASP A 134 -0.34 -19.13 -2.59
CA ASP A 134 -1.44 -20.05 -2.90
C ASP A 134 -1.35 -20.54 -4.34
N ALA A 135 -1.21 -19.64 -5.31
CA ALA A 135 -1.19 -19.99 -6.73
C ALA A 135 0.02 -20.82 -7.15
N ALA A 136 1.18 -20.60 -6.54
CA ALA A 136 2.44 -21.24 -6.93
C ALA A 136 2.87 -22.39 -5.98
N GLY A 137 2.18 -22.59 -4.86
CA GLY A 137 2.53 -23.59 -3.85
C GLY A 137 3.90 -23.28 -3.19
N VAL A 138 4.15 -22.00 -2.88
CA VAL A 138 5.41 -21.54 -2.27
C VAL A 138 5.15 -20.90 -0.91
N LYS A 139 6.22 -20.59 -0.16
CA LYS A 139 6.15 -19.87 1.11
C LYS A 139 7.21 -18.80 1.19
N PHE A 140 6.82 -17.58 1.63
CA PHE A 140 7.71 -16.47 1.92
C PHE A 140 7.83 -16.21 3.43
N LYS A 141 8.88 -15.52 3.82
CA LYS A 141 9.01 -14.97 5.18
C LYS A 141 8.46 -13.54 5.18
N HIS A 142 7.23 -13.37 5.64
CA HIS A 142 6.57 -12.06 5.69
C HIS A 142 7.18 -11.14 6.73
N VAL A 143 7.48 -9.89 6.34
CA VAL A 143 8.01 -8.83 7.21
C VAL A 143 7.08 -7.62 7.11
N SER A 144 6.58 -7.13 8.27
CA SER A 144 5.61 -6.03 8.32
C SER A 144 6.28 -4.66 8.29
N TYR A 145 5.74 -3.76 7.47
CA TYR A 145 6.10 -2.34 7.40
C TYR A 145 4.85 -1.47 7.38
N ASP A 146 4.91 -0.28 7.98
CA ASP A 146 3.78 0.66 7.97
C ASP A 146 3.84 1.58 6.73
N GLY A 147 3.58 0.98 5.57
CA GLY A 147 3.48 1.68 4.29
C GLY A 147 4.71 1.56 3.38
N THR A 148 4.58 2.11 2.18
CA THR A 148 5.55 1.93 1.09
C THR A 148 6.93 2.52 1.38
N LYS A 149 7.00 3.68 2.06
CA LYS A 149 8.29 4.36 2.31
C LYS A 149 9.25 3.49 3.12
N GLN A 150 8.81 2.98 4.27
CA GLN A 150 9.65 2.12 5.13
C GLN A 150 10.03 0.82 4.42
N LYS A 151 9.08 0.21 3.71
CA LYS A 151 9.30 -1.00 2.91
C LYS A 151 10.34 -0.77 1.81
N MET A 152 10.25 0.34 1.08
CA MET A 152 11.25 0.69 0.05
C MET A 152 12.63 0.90 0.63
N THR A 153 12.75 1.61 1.77
CA THR A 153 14.03 1.76 2.47
C THR A 153 14.63 0.40 2.83
N ALA A 154 13.82 -0.52 3.36
CA ALA A 154 14.27 -1.86 3.72
C ALA A 154 14.66 -2.71 2.48
N LEU A 155 13.91 -2.59 1.37
CA LEU A 155 14.20 -3.27 0.11
C LEU A 155 15.53 -2.80 -0.50
N LEU A 156 15.73 -1.49 -0.57
CA LEU A 156 16.96 -0.89 -1.09
C LEU A 156 18.20 -1.20 -0.23
N ALA A 157 18.01 -1.27 1.09
CA ALA A 157 19.06 -1.63 2.05
C ALA A 157 19.31 -3.15 2.16
N ASP A 158 18.68 -3.98 1.32
CA ASP A 158 18.76 -5.46 1.34
C ASP A 158 18.31 -6.12 2.66
N ASN A 159 17.54 -5.42 3.49
CA ASN A 159 16.94 -5.98 4.71
C ASN A 159 15.78 -6.93 4.39
N ILE A 160 15.16 -6.78 3.22
CA ILE A 160 14.18 -7.70 2.64
C ILE A 160 14.50 -7.94 1.17
N LYS A 161 14.16 -9.11 0.66
CA LYS A 161 14.44 -9.51 -0.72
C LYS A 161 13.35 -9.07 -1.70
N LEU A 162 12.10 -9.03 -1.23
CA LEU A 162 10.92 -8.66 -2.01
C LEU A 162 10.11 -7.59 -1.30
N GLY A 163 9.48 -6.72 -2.08
CA GLY A 163 8.48 -5.75 -1.59
C GLY A 163 7.38 -5.52 -2.63
N GLU A 164 6.13 -5.47 -2.19
CA GLU A 164 5.09 -4.94 -3.07
C GLU A 164 5.25 -3.42 -3.15
N ILE A 165 5.29 -2.90 -4.37
CA ILE A 165 5.41 -1.47 -4.67
C ILE A 165 4.35 -1.06 -5.68
N ASN A 166 3.92 0.19 -5.64
CA ASN A 166 3.07 0.75 -6.67
C ASN A 166 3.92 1.39 -7.78
N LEU A 167 3.30 1.64 -8.93
CA LEU A 167 3.98 2.20 -10.11
C LEU A 167 4.66 3.54 -9.80
N ALA A 168 4.04 4.42 -9.02
CA ALA A 168 4.60 5.72 -8.67
C ALA A 168 5.89 5.61 -7.84
N ALA A 169 5.99 4.58 -6.98
CA ALA A 169 7.21 4.29 -6.26
C ALA A 169 8.24 3.60 -7.17
N ALA A 170 7.81 2.68 -8.05
CA ALA A 170 8.68 1.98 -8.98
C ALA A 170 9.44 2.97 -9.89
N ILE A 171 8.74 3.87 -10.57
CA ILE A 171 9.34 4.88 -11.48
C ILE A 171 10.45 5.71 -10.81
N LYS A 172 10.37 5.88 -9.48
CA LYS A 172 11.35 6.67 -8.75
C LYS A 172 12.67 5.93 -8.48
N PHE A 173 12.66 4.59 -8.50
CA PHE A 173 13.76 3.76 -8.01
C PHE A 173 14.24 2.70 -9.01
N ILE A 174 13.66 2.68 -10.22
CA ILE A 174 14.03 1.79 -11.34
C ILE A 174 14.63 2.60 -12.47
#